data_a0fac3b63b92975927f29bd725098e06
#
_entry.id   a0fac3b63b92975927f29bd725098e06
#
_cell.length_a   1.000
_cell.length_b   1.000
_cell.length_c   1.000
_cell.angle_alpha   90.00
_cell.angle_beta   90.00
_cell.angle_gamma   90.00
#
_symmetry.space_group_name_H-M   'P 1'
#
loop_
_entity.id
_entity.type
_entity.pdbx_description
1 polymer ?
#
loop_
_entity_poly.entity_id
_entity_poly.type
_entity_poly.pdbx_seq_one_letter_code
_entity_poly.pdbx_strand_id
1 'polypeptide(L)'
;FGTSRQEGETKIIPSTWHETGLELFGTLGKGWATFDYQAMVVTGLNANGFDRKTWAGSGKTSIFEYDNFTSPAYVARVDYRGVPGLRVGGSWYFCNNIGANADKPTTYTSYGDIPVRIYTVDAQYINRFLTFRGNCIFGNLGKSDKLSQANLNLGNNSPYTRAVPIAKKAVSYGTELGLNLQGIAGTPKCPALYPFARYEYYNP
;
A
#
# COMPACT_ATOMS: atom_id res chain seq x y z
N PHE A 1 12.51 -13.08 -5.67
CA PHE A 1 12.39 -14.49 -5.90
C PHE A 1 11.01 -14.92 -6.39
N GLY A 2 9.91 -14.54 -5.77
CA GLY A 2 8.58 -14.76 -6.31
C GLY A 2 8.32 -13.85 -7.51
N THR A 3 7.70 -14.37 -8.58
CA THR A 3 7.32 -13.59 -9.77
C THR A 3 6.11 -12.68 -9.52
N SER A 4 5.38 -12.90 -8.43
CA SER A 4 4.20 -12.12 -8.03
C SER A 4 4.48 -11.28 -6.79
N ARG A 5 3.84 -10.11 -6.70
CA ARG A 5 3.75 -9.34 -5.45
C ARG A 5 3.10 -10.20 -4.36
N GLN A 6 3.29 -9.80 -3.12
CA GLN A 6 2.57 -10.40 -1.99
C GLN A 6 1.06 -10.15 -2.15
N GLU A 7 0.23 -11.15 -1.84
CA GLU A 7 -1.22 -11.02 -1.98
C GLU A 7 -1.80 -9.90 -1.12
N GLY A 8 -1.26 -9.69 0.07
CA GLY A 8 -1.68 -8.61 0.94
C GLY A 8 -1.51 -7.23 0.32
N GLU A 9 -0.43 -6.99 -0.42
CA GLU A 9 -0.24 -5.74 -1.17
C GLU A 9 -1.26 -5.57 -2.29
N THR A 10 -1.58 -6.64 -3.01
CA THR A 10 -2.48 -6.58 -4.17
C THR A 10 -3.96 -6.64 -3.79
N LYS A 11 -4.28 -7.04 -2.54
CA LYS A 11 -5.65 -7.17 -2.05
C LYS A 11 -6.09 -6.00 -1.16
N ILE A 12 -5.21 -5.50 -0.29
CA ILE A 12 -5.57 -4.44 0.66
C ILE A 12 -5.44 -3.06 0.05
N ILE A 13 -4.44 -2.84 -0.80
CA ILE A 13 -4.24 -1.57 -1.52
C ILE A 13 -4.37 -1.79 -3.03
N PRO A 14 -4.61 -0.73 -3.82
CA PRO A 14 -4.68 -0.87 -5.29
C PRO A 14 -3.43 -1.52 -5.87
N SER A 15 -3.61 -2.53 -6.70
CA SER A 15 -2.49 -3.27 -7.33
C SER A 15 -1.65 -2.38 -8.25
N THR A 16 -2.29 -1.41 -8.89
CA THR A 16 -1.69 -0.33 -9.68
C THR A 16 -2.16 1.00 -9.09
N TRP A 17 -1.48 1.44 -8.05
CA TRP A 17 -1.87 2.68 -7.39
C TRP A 17 -1.20 3.87 -8.07
N HIS A 18 -2.02 4.73 -8.62
CA HIS A 18 -1.60 5.98 -9.27
C HIS A 18 -2.31 7.15 -8.61
N GLU A 19 -1.57 8.21 -8.38
CA GLU A 19 -2.07 9.45 -7.83
C GLU A 19 -1.37 10.62 -8.53
N THR A 20 -2.11 11.67 -8.83
CA THR A 20 -1.54 12.92 -9.35
C THR A 20 -1.26 13.88 -8.21
N GLY A 21 -0.11 14.52 -8.20
CA GLY A 21 0.23 15.44 -7.11
C GLY A 21 1.62 16.03 -7.19
N LEU A 22 2.06 16.56 -6.05
CA LEU A 22 3.39 17.14 -5.86
C LEU A 22 4.17 16.29 -4.88
N GLU A 23 5.45 16.09 -5.16
CA GLU A 23 6.38 15.33 -4.34
C GLU A 23 7.60 16.16 -4.00
N LEU A 24 8.01 16.10 -2.73
CA LEU A 24 9.30 16.56 -2.22
C LEU A 24 10.07 15.33 -1.74
N PHE A 25 11.26 15.10 -2.25
CA PHE A 25 12.09 13.96 -1.86
C PHE A 25 13.57 14.34 -1.76
N GLY A 26 14.32 13.54 -1.04
CA GLY A 26 15.75 13.74 -0.90
C GLY A 26 16.42 12.74 0.03
N THR A 27 17.71 12.94 0.25
CA THR A 27 18.54 12.14 1.16
C THR A 27 19.15 13.03 2.24
N LEU A 28 19.08 12.60 3.48
CA LEU A 28 19.69 13.23 4.65
C LEU A 28 20.75 12.34 5.25
N GLY A 29 21.81 12.97 5.76
CA GLY A 29 22.89 12.28 6.46
C GLY A 29 23.97 11.71 5.55
N LYS A 30 24.90 10.97 6.15
CA LYS A 30 26.03 10.33 5.49
C LYS A 30 26.45 9.04 6.22
N GLY A 31 27.03 8.09 5.49
CA GLY A 31 27.53 6.85 6.05
C GLY A 31 26.43 6.03 6.72
N TRP A 32 26.64 5.65 7.98
CA TRP A 32 25.68 4.85 8.74
C TRP A 32 24.36 5.58 9.07
N ALA A 33 24.34 6.91 9.06
CA ALA A 33 23.16 7.73 9.33
C ALA A 33 22.55 8.29 8.02
N THR A 34 22.35 7.44 7.00
CA THR A 34 21.76 7.83 5.72
C THR A 34 20.29 7.48 5.70
N PHE A 35 19.45 8.50 5.43
CA PHE A 35 17.99 8.39 5.33
C PHE A 35 17.51 9.03 4.04
N ASP A 36 16.63 8.34 3.31
CA ASP A 36 15.84 8.96 2.25
C ASP A 36 14.48 9.37 2.81
N TYR A 37 13.95 10.48 2.32
CA TYR A 37 12.61 10.94 2.68
C TYR A 37 11.81 11.29 1.43
N GLN A 38 10.48 11.12 1.54
CA GLN A 38 9.50 11.53 0.56
C GLN A 38 8.30 12.13 1.31
N ALA A 39 7.78 13.23 0.81
CA ALA A 39 6.55 13.85 1.27
C ALA A 39 5.73 14.26 0.06
N MET A 40 4.46 13.87 0.01
CA MET A 40 3.60 14.10 -1.15
C MET A 40 2.25 14.66 -0.73
N VAL A 41 1.69 15.47 -1.62
CA VAL A 41 0.27 15.86 -1.61
C VAL A 41 -0.32 15.39 -2.93
N VAL A 42 -1.30 14.49 -2.85
CA VAL A 42 -1.85 13.76 -4.01
C VAL A 42 -3.37 13.77 -4.01
N THR A 43 -4.00 13.32 -5.10
CA THR A 43 -5.45 13.36 -5.31
C THR A 43 -6.28 12.57 -4.31
N GLY A 44 -5.77 11.49 -3.78
CA GLY A 44 -6.43 10.69 -2.75
C GLY A 44 -7.35 9.58 -3.27
N LEU A 45 -7.51 8.54 -2.44
CA LEU A 45 -8.41 7.41 -2.70
C LEU A 45 -9.87 7.85 -2.76
N ASN A 46 -10.69 7.10 -3.51
CA ASN A 46 -12.12 7.30 -3.59
C ASN A 46 -12.92 6.22 -2.83
N ALA A 47 -14.11 6.58 -2.36
CA ALA A 47 -14.98 5.71 -1.57
C ALA A 47 -15.55 4.53 -2.36
N ASN A 48 -15.69 4.66 -3.68
CA ASN A 48 -16.26 3.64 -4.55
C ASN A 48 -15.40 2.38 -4.64
N GLY A 49 -14.10 2.51 -4.44
CA GLY A 49 -13.15 1.42 -4.54
C GLY A 49 -12.99 0.57 -3.29
N PHE A 50 -13.76 0.83 -2.23
CA PHE A 50 -13.71 0.06 -1.00
C PHE A 50 -14.75 -1.05 -0.99
N ASP A 51 -14.31 -2.28 -0.68
CA ASP A 51 -15.18 -3.43 -0.57
C ASP A 51 -14.74 -4.42 0.52
N ARG A 52 -15.58 -5.44 0.78
CA ARG A 52 -15.32 -6.46 1.80
C ARG A 52 -14.14 -7.38 1.47
N LYS A 53 -13.81 -7.57 0.19
CA LYS A 53 -12.82 -8.58 -0.24
C LYS A 53 -11.42 -7.99 -0.38
N THR A 54 -11.36 -6.75 -0.85
CA THR A 54 -10.10 -6.11 -1.23
C THR A 54 -9.84 -4.80 -0.47
N TRP A 55 -10.66 -4.49 0.53
CA TRP A 55 -10.61 -3.26 1.31
C TRP A 55 -10.48 -2.03 0.40
N ALA A 56 -9.29 -1.43 0.22
CA ALA A 56 -9.05 -0.30 -0.69
C ALA A 56 -8.56 -0.73 -2.09
N GLY A 57 -8.61 -2.02 -2.42
CA GLY A 57 -7.95 -2.56 -3.61
C GLY A 57 -8.41 -2.00 -4.96
N SER A 58 -9.63 -1.46 -5.04
CA SER A 58 -10.17 -0.80 -6.25
C SER A 58 -10.31 0.72 -6.08
N GLY A 59 -9.77 1.30 -5.00
CA GLY A 59 -9.95 2.72 -4.68
C GLY A 59 -9.28 3.70 -5.61
N LYS A 60 -8.39 3.21 -6.50
CA LYS A 60 -7.75 4.01 -7.54
C LYS A 60 -7.26 3.07 -8.65
N THR A 61 -7.94 3.07 -9.78
CA THR A 61 -7.71 2.11 -10.85
C THR A 61 -7.14 2.70 -12.13
N SER A 62 -7.26 4.02 -12.34
CA SER A 62 -6.77 4.68 -13.55
C SER A 62 -6.18 6.05 -13.23
N ILE A 63 -5.06 6.39 -13.88
CA ILE A 63 -4.42 7.71 -13.80
C ILE A 63 -5.17 8.77 -14.62
N PHE A 64 -6.06 8.36 -15.50
CA PHE A 64 -6.81 9.25 -16.40
C PHE A 64 -8.29 9.38 -16.00
N GLU A 65 -8.74 8.65 -14.98
CA GLU A 65 -10.04 8.90 -14.40
C GLU A 65 -10.00 10.18 -13.56
N TYR A 66 -11.12 10.87 -13.52
CA TYR A 66 -11.34 12.16 -12.88
C TYR A 66 -10.63 12.30 -11.53
N ASP A 67 -9.37 12.73 -11.61
CA ASP A 67 -8.58 13.09 -10.43
C ASP A 67 -9.00 14.48 -9.98
N ASN A 68 -9.92 14.52 -9.05
CA ASN A 68 -10.30 15.78 -8.44
C ASN A 68 -9.54 15.94 -7.11
N PHE A 69 -8.90 17.06 -6.91
CA PHE A 69 -8.29 17.47 -5.64
C PHE A 69 -9.35 17.92 -4.60
N THR A 70 -10.53 17.30 -4.59
CA THR A 70 -11.59 17.70 -3.66
C THR A 70 -11.20 17.39 -2.22
N SER A 71 -10.60 16.24 -1.98
CA SER A 71 -10.03 15.87 -0.68
C SER A 71 -8.64 15.26 -0.91
N PRO A 72 -7.59 16.07 -0.90
CA PRO A 72 -6.23 15.58 -1.13
C PRO A 72 -5.78 14.61 -0.05
N ALA A 73 -4.87 13.72 -0.43
CA ALA A 73 -4.17 12.86 0.48
C ALA A 73 -2.74 13.36 0.72
N TYR A 74 -2.26 13.06 1.91
CA TYR A 74 -0.90 13.36 2.35
C TYR A 74 -0.15 12.05 2.53
N VAL A 75 1.06 11.99 1.97
CA VAL A 75 1.93 10.82 2.06
C VAL A 75 3.27 11.25 2.63
N ALA A 76 3.79 10.47 3.56
CA ALA A 76 5.14 10.62 4.06
C ALA A 76 5.81 9.25 4.10
N ARG A 77 7.10 9.18 3.69
CA ARG A 77 7.93 7.99 3.75
C ARG A 77 9.33 8.34 4.20
N VAL A 78 9.92 7.47 5.03
CA VAL A 78 11.32 7.54 5.40
C VAL A 78 11.94 6.15 5.25
N ASP A 79 13.10 6.09 4.62
CA ASP A 79 13.89 4.88 4.42
C ASP A 79 15.29 5.04 5.04
N TYR A 80 15.68 4.13 5.92
CA TYR A 80 17.04 4.01 6.42
C TYR A 80 17.88 3.16 5.48
N ARG A 81 19.06 3.66 5.08
CA ARG A 81 20.01 2.97 4.18
C ARG A 81 21.45 3.03 4.66
N GLY A 82 21.68 3.29 5.93
CA GLY A 82 23.03 3.48 6.49
C GLY A 82 23.88 2.21 6.54
N VAL A 83 23.30 1.03 6.39
CA VAL A 83 24.02 -0.25 6.37
C VAL A 83 24.00 -0.85 4.97
N PRO A 84 25.15 -1.23 4.37
CA PRO A 84 25.20 -1.85 3.06
C PRO A 84 24.28 -3.09 2.97
N GLY A 85 23.44 -3.11 1.94
CA GLY A 85 22.48 -4.18 1.73
C GLY A 85 21.20 -4.11 2.56
N LEU A 86 21.13 -3.26 3.60
CA LEU A 86 19.95 -3.06 4.44
C LEU A 86 19.18 -1.80 4.00
N ARG A 87 17.89 -1.96 3.82
CA ARG A 87 16.92 -0.88 3.72
C ARG A 87 15.75 -1.19 4.66
N VAL A 88 15.40 -0.24 5.52
CA VAL A 88 14.22 -0.32 6.38
C VAL A 88 13.43 0.95 6.17
N GLY A 89 12.17 0.81 5.79
CA GLY A 89 11.30 1.93 5.45
C GLY A 89 9.99 1.91 6.22
N GLY A 90 9.42 3.09 6.37
CA GLY A 90 8.06 3.26 6.88
C GLY A 90 7.35 4.35 6.09
N SER A 91 6.08 4.13 5.80
CA SER A 91 5.25 5.15 5.16
C SER A 91 3.92 5.35 5.87
N TRP A 92 3.37 6.52 5.67
CA TRP A 92 2.08 6.94 6.15
C TRP A 92 1.31 7.61 5.02
N TYR A 93 0.05 7.23 4.86
CA TYR A 93 -0.90 7.82 3.94
C TYR A 93 -2.13 8.26 4.72
N PHE A 94 -2.63 9.46 4.43
CA PHE A 94 -3.84 10.01 5.04
C PHE A 94 -4.68 10.76 4.01
N CYS A 95 -5.96 10.41 3.89
CA CYS A 95 -6.97 11.17 3.17
C CYS A 95 -8.13 11.44 4.11
N ASN A 96 -8.54 12.71 4.25
CA ASN A 96 -9.58 13.10 5.21
C ASN A 96 -10.98 12.66 4.79
N ASN A 97 -11.29 12.74 3.50
CA ASN A 97 -12.64 12.42 3.02
C ASN A 97 -12.63 11.74 1.66
N ILE A 98 -12.54 10.41 1.67
CA ILE A 98 -12.60 9.60 0.44
C ILE A 98 -13.98 9.69 -0.25
N GLY A 99 -15.03 10.06 0.47
CA GLY A 99 -16.38 10.26 -0.07
C GLY A 99 -16.46 11.46 -1.02
N ALA A 100 -15.68 12.52 -0.75
CA ALA A 100 -15.60 13.69 -1.61
C ALA A 100 -14.89 13.41 -2.94
N ASN A 101 -14.04 12.38 -2.98
CA ASN A 101 -13.31 11.93 -4.17
C ASN A 101 -14.09 10.86 -4.97
N ALA A 102 -15.28 10.47 -4.53
CA ALA A 102 -16.10 9.49 -5.22
C ALA A 102 -16.67 10.06 -6.53
N ASP A 103 -16.97 9.20 -7.50
CA ASP A 103 -17.55 9.58 -8.81
C ASP A 103 -18.91 10.30 -8.64
N LYS A 104 -19.65 9.95 -7.59
CA LYS A 104 -20.89 10.64 -7.18
C LYS A 104 -20.78 11.07 -5.72
N PRO A 105 -20.09 12.19 -5.43
CA PRO A 105 -19.86 12.66 -4.06
C PRO A 105 -21.16 12.85 -3.26
N THR A 106 -22.26 13.21 -3.94
CA THR A 106 -23.59 13.40 -3.31
C THR A 106 -24.11 12.16 -2.57
N THR A 107 -23.69 10.96 -2.98
CA THR A 107 -24.04 9.71 -2.30
C THR A 107 -23.43 9.63 -0.90
N TYR A 108 -22.31 10.31 -0.67
CA TYR A 108 -21.51 10.22 0.55
C TYR A 108 -21.62 11.47 1.44
N THR A 109 -22.05 12.62 0.89
CA THR A 109 -22.10 13.91 1.61
C THR A 109 -22.93 13.88 2.89
N SER A 110 -24.03 13.12 2.92
CA SER A 110 -24.87 12.98 4.12
C SER A 110 -24.18 12.27 5.29
N TYR A 111 -23.10 11.55 5.03
CA TYR A 111 -22.35 10.81 6.05
C TYR A 111 -21.18 11.60 6.64
N GLY A 112 -20.90 12.80 6.09
CA GLY A 112 -19.74 13.64 6.45
C GLY A 112 -18.42 12.98 6.11
N ASP A 113 -17.32 13.52 6.63
CA ASP A 113 -15.96 13.05 6.30
C ASP A 113 -15.74 11.58 6.62
N ILE A 114 -15.19 10.85 5.66
CA ILE A 114 -14.84 9.43 5.76
C ILE A 114 -13.31 9.34 5.62
N PRO A 115 -12.57 9.40 6.75
CA PRO A 115 -11.11 9.40 6.70
C PRO A 115 -10.53 8.00 6.53
N VAL A 116 -9.43 7.91 5.76
CA VAL A 116 -8.63 6.71 5.62
C VAL A 116 -7.18 6.98 6.03
N ARG A 117 -6.57 6.04 6.73
CA ARG A 117 -5.15 6.04 7.11
C ARG A 117 -4.54 4.70 6.76
N ILE A 118 -3.37 4.74 6.13
CA ILE A 118 -2.62 3.53 5.80
C ILE A 118 -1.20 3.74 6.32
N TYR A 119 -0.69 2.75 7.02
CA TYR A 119 0.69 2.71 7.51
C TYR A 119 1.37 1.50 6.91
N THR A 120 2.60 1.67 6.46
CA THR A 120 3.41 0.54 6.01
C THR A 120 4.75 0.55 6.70
N VAL A 121 5.27 -0.63 6.97
CA VAL A 121 6.67 -0.83 7.38
C VAL A 121 7.23 -1.92 6.50
N ASP A 122 8.38 -1.68 5.90
CA ASP A 122 9.07 -2.65 5.06
C ASP A 122 10.55 -2.73 5.40
N ALA A 123 11.11 -3.90 5.19
CA ALA A 123 12.53 -4.14 5.36
C ALA A 123 13.05 -5.03 4.23
N GLN A 124 14.24 -4.71 3.75
CA GLN A 124 14.97 -5.50 2.77
C GLN A 124 16.43 -5.62 3.23
N TYR A 125 16.95 -6.85 3.17
CA TYR A 125 18.37 -7.08 3.37
C TYR A 125 18.91 -8.00 2.28
N ILE A 126 19.91 -7.54 1.56
CA ILE A 126 20.56 -8.28 0.48
C ILE A 126 22.07 -8.32 0.73
N ASN A 127 22.61 -9.51 0.79
CA ASN A 127 24.04 -9.71 0.81
C ASN A 127 24.45 -10.87 -0.12
N ARG A 128 25.74 -11.26 -0.09
CA ARG A 128 26.25 -12.35 -0.91
C ARG A 128 25.55 -13.69 -0.67
N PHE A 129 25.04 -13.94 0.53
CA PHE A 129 24.56 -15.24 0.98
C PHE A 129 23.03 -15.35 1.00
N LEU A 130 22.36 -14.25 1.32
CA LEU A 130 20.91 -14.26 1.51
C LEU A 130 20.24 -12.98 1.00
N THR A 131 18.98 -13.12 0.69
CA THR A 131 18.05 -12.01 0.45
C THR A 131 16.86 -12.17 1.37
N PHE A 132 16.60 -11.16 2.18
CA PHE A 132 15.41 -11.05 3.01
C PHE A 132 14.54 -9.90 2.54
N ARG A 133 13.22 -10.09 2.52
CA ARG A 133 12.22 -9.04 2.33
C ARG A 133 11.07 -9.27 3.28
N GLY A 134 10.58 -8.20 3.89
CA GLY A 134 9.40 -8.24 4.73
C GLY A 134 8.64 -6.94 4.62
N ASN A 135 7.31 -7.01 4.74
CA ASN A 135 6.45 -5.84 4.79
C ASN A 135 5.26 -6.07 5.72
N CYS A 136 4.73 -4.97 6.23
CA CYS A 136 3.49 -4.91 6.99
C CYS A 136 2.68 -3.73 6.48
N ILE A 137 1.37 -3.92 6.31
CA ILE A 137 0.41 -2.88 5.93
C ILE A 137 -0.70 -2.86 6.97
N PHE A 138 -1.00 -1.68 7.48
CA PHE A 138 -2.09 -1.44 8.43
C PHE A 138 -3.00 -0.36 7.87
N GLY A 139 -4.25 -0.72 7.57
CA GLY A 139 -5.29 0.18 7.13
C GLY A 139 -6.26 0.51 8.25
N ASN A 140 -6.72 1.75 8.33
CA ASN A 140 -7.80 2.20 9.20
C ASN A 140 -8.75 3.09 8.42
N LEU A 141 -10.03 2.71 8.40
CA LEU A 141 -11.11 3.40 7.72
C LEU A 141 -12.08 3.96 8.75
N GLY A 142 -12.20 5.27 8.81
CA GLY A 142 -13.22 5.92 9.62
C GLY A 142 -14.62 5.72 9.05
N LYS A 143 -15.63 5.62 9.91
CA LYS A 143 -17.04 5.46 9.50
C LYS A 143 -17.29 4.36 8.46
N SER A 144 -16.62 3.22 8.61
CA SER A 144 -16.76 2.07 7.69
C SER A 144 -18.20 1.54 7.59
N ASP A 145 -18.98 1.64 8.67
CA ASP A 145 -20.41 1.36 8.73
C ASP A 145 -21.22 2.29 7.81
N LYS A 146 -20.94 3.59 7.85
CA LYS A 146 -21.56 4.59 6.99
C LYS A 146 -21.22 4.39 5.52
N LEU A 147 -19.94 4.12 5.25
CA LEU A 147 -19.50 3.79 3.90
C LEU A 147 -20.17 2.51 3.37
N SER A 148 -20.33 1.51 4.22
CA SER A 148 -21.04 0.27 3.87
C SER A 148 -22.50 0.54 3.52
N GLN A 149 -23.18 1.38 4.30
CA GLN A 149 -24.57 1.80 4.01
C GLN A 149 -24.67 2.56 2.69
N ALA A 150 -23.75 3.51 2.44
CA ALA A 150 -23.71 4.26 1.19
C ALA A 150 -23.51 3.35 -0.02
N ASN A 151 -22.60 2.38 0.07
CA ASN A 151 -22.33 1.44 -1.02
C ASN A 151 -23.50 0.46 -1.27
N LEU A 152 -24.29 0.11 -0.26
CA LEU A 152 -25.52 -0.66 -0.44
C LEU A 152 -26.57 0.10 -1.27
N ASN A 153 -26.61 1.43 -1.15
CA ASN A 153 -27.55 2.29 -1.85
C ASN A 153 -27.11 2.68 -3.27
N LEU A 154 -25.96 2.18 -3.75
CA LEU A 154 -25.54 2.38 -5.13
C LEU A 154 -26.58 1.78 -6.10
N GLY A 155 -26.89 2.51 -7.18
CA GLY A 155 -27.85 2.09 -8.19
C GLY A 155 -27.47 0.77 -8.87
N ASN A 156 -28.45 0.06 -9.44
CA ASN A 156 -28.22 -1.23 -10.11
C ASN A 156 -27.23 -1.16 -11.27
N ASN A 157 -27.09 0.00 -11.89
CA ASN A 157 -26.18 0.26 -12.99
C ASN A 157 -24.78 0.75 -12.54
N SER A 158 -24.49 0.74 -11.23
CA SER A 158 -23.18 1.10 -10.73
C SER A 158 -22.16 0.02 -11.12
N PRO A 159 -21.00 0.40 -11.68
CA PRO A 159 -19.92 -0.54 -11.97
C PRO A 159 -19.22 -1.03 -10.69
N TYR A 160 -19.49 -0.40 -9.55
CA TYR A 160 -18.82 -0.70 -8.29
C TYR A 160 -19.50 -1.84 -7.54
N THR A 161 -18.71 -2.59 -6.80
CA THR A 161 -19.19 -3.70 -5.99
C THR A 161 -19.98 -3.21 -4.77
N ARG A 162 -21.04 -3.94 -4.43
CA ARG A 162 -21.80 -3.76 -3.19
C ARG A 162 -21.35 -4.75 -2.10
N ALA A 163 -20.15 -5.30 -2.24
CA ALA A 163 -19.64 -6.26 -1.26
C ALA A 163 -19.37 -5.59 0.09
N VAL A 164 -20.33 -5.72 0.98
CA VAL A 164 -20.33 -5.16 2.34
C VAL A 164 -20.49 -6.28 3.38
N PRO A 165 -20.18 -6.07 4.66
CA PRO A 165 -19.65 -4.86 5.27
C PRO A 165 -18.17 -4.62 4.91
N ILE A 166 -17.78 -3.35 4.84
CA ILE A 166 -16.39 -2.93 4.67
C ILE A 166 -15.73 -2.87 6.04
N ALA A 167 -14.59 -3.50 6.19
CA ALA A 167 -13.90 -3.53 7.47
C ALA A 167 -13.34 -2.16 7.88
N LYS A 168 -13.40 -1.86 9.17
CA LYS A 168 -12.80 -0.66 9.77
C LYS A 168 -11.27 -0.72 9.75
N LYS A 169 -10.70 -1.91 9.83
CA LYS A 169 -9.25 -2.15 9.87
C LYS A 169 -8.91 -3.23 8.88
N ALA A 170 -7.80 -3.05 8.17
CA ALA A 170 -7.21 -4.05 7.31
C ALA A 170 -5.74 -4.27 7.71
N VAL A 171 -5.29 -5.50 7.69
CA VAL A 171 -3.92 -5.87 8.09
C VAL A 171 -3.35 -6.86 7.10
N SER A 172 -2.12 -6.61 6.66
CA SER A 172 -1.32 -7.56 5.91
C SER A 172 0.10 -7.56 6.41
N TYR A 173 0.71 -8.71 6.44
CA TYR A 173 2.16 -8.82 6.62
C TYR A 173 2.68 -10.04 5.84
N GLY A 174 3.90 -9.89 5.34
CA GLY A 174 4.54 -10.96 4.60
C GLY A 174 6.05 -10.88 4.73
N THR A 175 6.68 -12.05 4.61
CA THR A 175 8.13 -12.18 4.60
C THR A 175 8.58 -13.16 3.53
N GLU A 176 9.75 -12.89 2.94
CA GLU A 176 10.40 -13.77 2.00
C GLU A 176 11.88 -13.86 2.34
N LEU A 177 12.41 -15.08 2.42
CA LEU A 177 13.82 -15.37 2.64
C LEU A 177 14.34 -16.25 1.51
N GLY A 178 15.36 -15.81 0.81
CA GLY A 178 16.07 -16.56 -0.23
C GLY A 178 17.53 -16.75 0.12
N LEU A 179 18.08 -17.92 -0.16
CA LEU A 179 19.49 -18.25 0.06
C LEU A 179 20.22 -18.33 -1.28
N ASN A 180 21.37 -17.71 -1.39
CA ASN A 180 22.26 -17.81 -2.55
C ASN A 180 23.25 -18.96 -2.37
N LEU A 181 22.94 -20.14 -2.91
CA LEU A 181 23.81 -21.32 -2.76
C LEU A 181 25.18 -21.13 -3.41
N GLN A 182 25.28 -20.44 -4.54
CA GLN A 182 26.57 -20.11 -5.15
C GLN A 182 27.42 -19.20 -4.26
N GLY A 183 26.78 -18.21 -3.62
CA GLY A 183 27.46 -17.32 -2.65
C GLY A 183 27.98 -18.08 -1.44
N ILE A 184 27.18 -19.04 -0.92
CA ILE A 184 27.54 -19.89 0.23
C ILE A 184 28.68 -20.85 -0.14
N ALA A 185 28.59 -21.52 -1.30
CA ALA A 185 29.63 -22.46 -1.78
C ALA A 185 30.96 -21.77 -2.10
N GLY A 186 30.95 -20.46 -2.35
CA GLY A 186 32.18 -19.67 -2.62
C GLY A 186 32.86 -20.01 -3.94
N THR A 187 32.25 -20.79 -4.82
CA THR A 187 32.82 -21.24 -6.08
C THR A 187 31.92 -20.90 -7.29
N PRO A 188 32.50 -20.37 -8.39
CA PRO A 188 31.72 -20.07 -9.60
C PRO A 188 31.23 -21.34 -10.33
N LYS A 189 31.76 -22.52 -9.96
CA LYS A 189 31.29 -23.81 -10.52
C LYS A 189 29.92 -24.23 -9.98
N CYS A 190 29.50 -23.69 -8.82
CA CYS A 190 28.17 -23.92 -8.31
C CYS A 190 27.16 -23.10 -9.12
N PRO A 191 26.05 -23.68 -9.62
CA PRO A 191 25.03 -22.92 -10.32
C PRO A 191 24.39 -21.88 -9.40
N ALA A 192 23.89 -20.78 -9.98
CA ALA A 192 23.18 -19.74 -9.26
C ALA A 192 21.76 -20.20 -8.88
N LEU A 193 21.67 -20.96 -7.79
CA LEU A 193 20.42 -21.48 -7.24
C LEU A 193 20.01 -20.67 -6.01
N TYR A 194 18.72 -20.33 -5.95
CA TYR A 194 18.10 -19.53 -4.89
C TYR A 194 16.88 -20.22 -4.31
N PRO A 195 17.05 -21.25 -3.45
CA PRO A 195 15.91 -21.72 -2.68
C PRO A 195 15.34 -20.60 -1.83
N PHE A 196 14.02 -20.49 -1.79
CA PHE A 196 13.36 -19.43 -1.02
C PHE A 196 12.12 -19.97 -0.31
N ALA A 197 11.76 -19.32 0.77
CA ALA A 197 10.53 -19.52 1.51
C ALA A 197 9.81 -18.17 1.62
N ARG A 198 8.48 -18.19 1.51
CA ARG A 198 7.59 -17.04 1.65
C ARG A 198 6.48 -17.38 2.62
N TYR A 199 6.15 -16.44 3.48
CA TYR A 199 4.97 -16.46 4.33
C TYR A 199 4.17 -15.18 4.15
N GLU A 200 2.87 -15.31 4.02
CA GLU A 200 1.96 -14.18 3.84
C GLU A 200 0.71 -14.38 4.69
N TYR A 201 0.23 -13.26 5.23
CA TYR A 201 -1.06 -13.16 5.91
C TYR A 201 -1.73 -11.86 5.52
N TYR A 202 -3.03 -11.89 5.23
CA TYR A 202 -3.83 -10.69 5.06
C TYR A 202 -5.24 -10.89 5.60
N ASN A 203 -5.80 -9.78 6.10
CA ASN A 203 -7.16 -9.70 6.60
C ASN A 203 -7.70 -8.31 6.21
N PRO A 204 -8.50 -8.26 5.11
CA PRO A 204 -9.05 -7.03 4.58
C PRO A 204 -10.21 -6.50 5.41
#